data_8a2ef5ad2c81d4bb551ed12fa0a41edf
#
_entry.id   8a2ef5ad2c81d4bb551ed12fa0a41edf
#
_cell.length_a   1.000
_cell.length_b   1.000
_cell.length_c   1.000
_cell.angle_alpha   90.00
_cell.angle_beta   90.00
_cell.angle_gamma   90.00
#
_symmetry.space_group_name_H-M   'P 1'
#
loop_
_entity.id
_entity.type
_entity.pdbx_description
1 polymer ?
#
loop_
_entity_poly.entity_id
_entity_poly.type
_entity_poly.pdbx_seq_one_letter_code
_entity_poly.pdbx_strand_id
1 'polypeptide(L)'
;NKDIPIAILVDSLYKIDNAIELAKEIKAVALNPDNKFITKKIVNKIQSNNIRVFPYTINTSSNIKRMKLMGVDAIITDYPERIK
;
A
#
# COMPACT_ATOMS: atom_id res chain seq x y z
N ASN A 1 16.29 -8.92 20.20
CA ASN A 1 15.83 -9.05 18.86
C ASN A 1 15.49 -7.73 18.19
N LYS A 2 15.64 -7.69 16.94
CA LYS A 2 15.34 -6.51 16.17
C LYS A 2 13.90 -6.49 15.72
N ASP A 3 13.35 -5.31 15.67
CA ASP A 3 12.03 -5.15 15.08
C ASP A 3 12.15 -5.29 13.58
N ILE A 4 11.45 -6.28 13.04
CA ILE A 4 11.43 -6.49 11.61
C ILE A 4 10.21 -5.78 11.05
N PRO A 5 10.39 -4.87 10.09
CA PRO A 5 9.24 -4.19 9.48
C PRO A 5 8.31 -5.21 8.82
N ILE A 6 7.04 -5.13 9.15
CA ILE A 6 6.04 -6.06 8.63
C ILE A 6 5.08 -5.28 7.75
N ALA A 7 4.80 -5.81 6.57
CA ALA A 7 3.78 -5.29 5.68
C ALA A 7 2.79 -6.41 5.36
N ILE A 8 1.52 -6.04 5.26
CA ILE A 8 0.45 -7.01 5.05
C ILE A 8 -0.08 -6.89 3.63
N LEU A 9 -0.06 -7.99 2.90
CA LEU A 9 -0.61 -8.05 1.55
C LEU A 9 -2.12 -8.04 1.61
N VAL A 10 -2.75 -7.20 0.80
CA VAL A 10 -4.21 -7.10 0.74
C VAL A 10 -4.63 -7.28 -0.71
N ASP A 11 -5.19 -8.43 -1.02
CA ASP A 11 -5.51 -8.79 -2.40
C ASP A 11 -6.99 -8.58 -2.77
N SER A 12 -7.79 -8.06 -1.86
CA SER A 12 -9.21 -7.85 -2.10
C SER A 12 -9.71 -6.63 -1.33
N LEU A 13 -10.62 -5.90 -1.95
CA LEU A 13 -11.17 -4.70 -1.35
C LEU A 13 -11.83 -4.99 0.00
N TYR A 14 -12.57 -6.09 0.10
CA TYR A 14 -13.31 -6.39 1.34
C TYR A 14 -12.39 -6.76 2.50
N LYS A 15 -11.11 -6.97 2.25
CA LYS A 15 -10.14 -7.28 3.30
C LYS A 15 -9.47 -6.05 3.90
N ILE A 16 -9.74 -4.86 3.35
CA ILE A 16 -9.03 -3.65 3.78
C ILE A 16 -9.25 -3.35 5.27
N ASP A 17 -10.50 -3.36 5.73
CA ASP A 17 -10.77 -3.01 7.12
C ASP A 17 -10.13 -4.00 8.09
N ASN A 18 -10.21 -5.30 7.77
CA ASN A 18 -9.58 -6.31 8.62
C ASN A 18 -8.08 -6.19 8.61
N ALA A 19 -7.50 -5.84 7.44
CA ALA A 19 -6.06 -5.65 7.34
C ALA A 19 -5.58 -4.47 8.18
N ILE A 20 -6.35 -3.38 8.20
CA ILE A 20 -6.01 -2.23 9.03
C ILE A 20 -6.01 -2.62 10.50
N GLU A 21 -7.05 -3.35 10.96
CA GLU A 21 -7.11 -3.77 12.34
C GLU A 21 -5.97 -4.71 12.70
N LEU A 22 -5.67 -5.67 11.82
CA LEU A 22 -4.56 -6.57 12.06
C LEU A 22 -3.24 -5.81 12.09
N ALA A 23 -3.05 -4.86 11.19
CA ALA A 23 -1.82 -4.05 11.17
C ALA A 23 -1.62 -3.31 12.48
N LYS A 24 -2.70 -2.77 13.04
CA LYS A 24 -2.61 -2.06 14.31
C LYS A 24 -2.26 -3.03 15.44
N GLU A 25 -2.82 -4.23 15.40
CA GLU A 25 -2.60 -5.22 16.45
C GLU A 25 -1.15 -5.72 16.46
N ILE A 26 -0.60 -6.02 15.30
CA ILE A 26 0.77 -6.57 15.20
C ILE A 26 1.81 -5.49 14.93
N LYS A 27 1.40 -4.23 14.89
CA LYS A 27 2.27 -3.08 14.64
C LYS A 27 2.97 -3.17 13.29
N ALA A 28 2.23 -3.58 12.27
CA ALA A 28 2.75 -3.57 10.91
C ALA A 28 2.97 -2.13 10.45
N VAL A 29 4.00 -1.92 9.64
CA VAL A 29 4.35 -0.57 9.19
C VAL A 29 3.58 -0.16 7.95
N ALA A 30 3.10 -1.13 7.16
CA ALA A 30 2.48 -0.83 5.88
C ALA A 30 1.49 -1.89 5.46
N LEU A 31 0.59 -1.51 4.55
CA LEU A 31 -0.24 -2.44 3.81
C LEU A 31 0.20 -2.40 2.35
N ASN A 32 0.14 -3.57 1.71
CA ASN A 32 0.44 -3.73 0.29
C ASN A 32 -0.85 -4.08 -0.44
N PRO A 33 -1.68 -3.09 -0.80
CA PRO A 33 -2.93 -3.39 -1.50
C PRO A 33 -2.70 -3.60 -2.99
N ASP A 34 -3.52 -4.45 -3.58
CA ASP A 34 -3.52 -4.65 -5.02
C ASP A 34 -3.95 -3.35 -5.71
N ASN A 35 -3.21 -2.96 -6.75
CA ASN A 35 -3.47 -1.70 -7.44
C ASN A 35 -4.85 -1.68 -8.12
N LYS A 36 -5.47 -2.82 -8.32
CA LYS A 36 -6.74 -2.91 -9.04
C LYS A 36 -7.87 -2.21 -8.31
N PHE A 37 -7.85 -2.19 -6.97
CA PHE A 37 -8.96 -1.61 -6.22
C PHE A 37 -8.57 -0.39 -5.42
N ILE A 38 -7.32 0.05 -5.51
CA ILE A 38 -6.86 1.18 -4.71
C ILE A 38 -7.46 2.48 -5.20
N THR A 39 -7.91 3.32 -4.28
CA THR A 39 -8.41 4.65 -4.57
C THR A 39 -7.80 5.63 -3.58
N LYS A 40 -7.93 6.93 -3.87
CA LYS A 40 -7.44 7.93 -2.94
C LYS A 40 -8.12 7.82 -1.58
N LYS A 41 -9.41 7.48 -1.57
CA LYS A 41 -10.15 7.31 -0.33
C LYS A 41 -9.55 6.17 0.51
N ILE A 42 -9.20 5.06 -0.13
CA ILE A 42 -8.60 3.93 0.56
C ILE A 42 -7.21 4.30 1.07
N VAL A 43 -6.41 4.99 0.25
CA VAL A 43 -5.09 5.44 0.67
C VAL A 43 -5.21 6.33 1.91
N ASN A 44 -6.13 7.29 1.89
CA ASN A 44 -6.32 8.18 3.03
C ASN A 44 -6.76 7.41 4.27
N LYS A 45 -7.63 6.42 4.11
CA LYS A 45 -8.11 5.63 5.23
C LYS A 45 -6.96 4.86 5.89
N ILE A 46 -6.11 4.26 5.09
CA ILE A 46 -4.97 3.51 5.62
C ILE A 46 -4.00 4.47 6.32
N GLN A 47 -3.68 5.57 5.67
CA GLN A 47 -2.70 6.52 6.20
C GLN A 47 -3.20 7.21 7.46
N SER A 48 -4.50 7.40 7.59
CA SER A 48 -5.06 8.02 8.80
C SER A 48 -4.90 7.13 10.03
N ASN A 49 -4.56 5.87 9.84
CA ASN A 49 -4.25 4.94 10.92
C ASN A 49 -2.74 4.80 11.14
N ASN A 50 -1.94 5.72 10.60
CA ASN A 50 -0.48 5.71 10.72
C ASN A 50 0.15 4.47 10.08
N ILE A 51 -0.46 3.99 9.01
CA ILE A 51 0.03 2.85 8.25
C ILE A 51 0.39 3.35 6.86
N ARG A 52 1.55 2.93 6.35
CA ARG A 52 1.99 3.32 5.02
C ARG A 52 1.32 2.46 3.95
N VAL A 53 1.26 2.98 2.74
CA VAL A 53 0.60 2.32 1.62
C VAL A 53 1.63 2.06 0.53
N PHE A 54 1.90 0.78 0.27
CA PHE A 54 2.84 0.34 -0.77
C PHE A 54 2.08 -0.57 -1.75
N PRO A 55 1.32 0.00 -2.70
CA PRO A 55 0.53 -0.84 -3.61
C PRO A 55 1.39 -1.68 -4.54
N TYR A 56 0.87 -2.81 -4.97
CA TYR A 56 1.55 -3.73 -5.88
C TYR A 56 0.60 -4.11 -7.02
N THR A 57 1.00 -4.61 -8.12
CA THR A 57 2.34 -4.42 -8.71
C THR A 57 2.18 -3.34 -9.75
N ILE A 58 3.03 -2.34 -9.69
CA ILE A 58 2.84 -1.12 -10.49
C ILE A 58 3.94 -1.09 -11.55
N ASN A 59 3.61 -1.43 -12.78
CA ASN A 59 4.61 -1.61 -13.82
C ASN A 59 4.54 -0.61 -14.98
N THR A 60 3.40 0.05 -15.18
CA THR A 60 3.25 0.99 -16.30
C THR A 60 3.44 2.41 -15.83
N SER A 61 3.87 3.27 -16.76
CA SER A 61 4.07 4.69 -16.44
C SER A 61 2.77 5.36 -15.99
N SER A 62 1.64 4.98 -16.62
CA SER A 62 0.35 5.57 -16.25
C SER A 62 -0.06 5.16 -14.84
N ASN A 63 0.20 3.90 -14.45
CA ASN A 63 -0.11 3.46 -13.10
C ASN A 63 0.81 4.10 -12.08
N ILE A 64 2.09 4.28 -12.41
CA ILE A 64 3.01 4.97 -11.52
C ILE A 64 2.51 6.38 -11.25
N LYS A 65 2.11 7.09 -12.30
CA LYS A 65 1.58 8.45 -12.15
C LYS A 65 0.29 8.44 -11.32
N ARG A 66 -0.59 7.49 -11.56
CA ARG A 66 -1.85 7.36 -10.82
C ARG A 66 -1.58 7.17 -9.32
N MET A 67 -0.63 6.30 -8.99
CA MET A 67 -0.29 6.05 -7.59
C MET A 67 0.29 7.31 -6.93
N LYS A 68 1.14 8.04 -7.64
CA LYS A 68 1.69 9.28 -7.10
C LYS A 68 0.59 10.30 -6.82
N LEU A 69 -0.40 10.38 -7.70
CA LEU A 69 -1.52 11.31 -7.51
C LEU A 69 -2.38 10.93 -6.32
N MET A 70 -2.43 9.65 -5.99
CA MET A 70 -3.19 9.20 -4.82
C MET A 70 -2.44 9.41 -3.51
N GLY A 71 -1.15 9.74 -3.57
CA GLY A 71 -0.38 10.01 -2.37
C GLY A 71 0.12 8.78 -1.65
N VAL A 72 0.34 7.67 -2.37
CA VAL A 72 0.92 6.47 -1.74
C VAL A 72 2.34 6.74 -1.27
N ASP A 73 2.80 5.96 -0.30
CA ASP A 73 4.11 6.18 0.29
C ASP A 73 5.23 5.62 -0.58
N ALA A 74 4.97 4.52 -1.29
CA ALA A 74 5.92 3.93 -2.21
C ALA A 74 5.14 2.97 -3.10
N ILE A 75 5.79 2.43 -4.13
CA ILE A 75 5.15 1.43 -4.99
C ILE A 75 6.04 0.21 -5.10
N ILE A 76 5.42 -0.94 -5.38
CA ILE A 76 6.12 -2.18 -5.63
C ILE A 76 6.02 -2.44 -7.13
N THR A 77 7.19 -2.52 -7.78
CA THR A 77 7.25 -2.65 -9.22
C THR A 77 8.32 -3.66 -9.61
N ASP A 78 8.12 -4.30 -10.76
CA ASP A 78 9.15 -5.15 -11.37
C ASP A 78 10.18 -4.33 -12.16
N TYR A 79 9.91 -3.03 -12.35
CA TYR A 79 10.75 -2.17 -13.18
C TYR A 79 11.09 -0.89 -12.42
N PRO A 80 11.96 -0.98 -11.39
CA PRO A 80 12.26 0.21 -10.57
C PRO A 80 12.82 1.37 -11.36
N GLU A 81 13.46 1.10 -12.50
CA GLU A 81 14.00 2.18 -13.34
C GLU A 81 12.93 3.08 -13.93
N ARG A 82 11.65 2.66 -13.90
CA ARG A 82 10.55 3.47 -14.42
C ARG A 82 10.04 4.49 -13.42
N ILE A 83 10.51 4.43 -12.20
CA ILE A 83 10.13 5.40 -11.17
C ILE A 83 11.01 6.62 -11.33
N LYS A 84 10.41 7.76 -11.61
CA LYS A 84 11.14 9.01 -11.80
C LYS A 84 10.65 10.08 -10.85
#